data_8918ff14100051dc1c2bb48647d02413
#
_entry.id   8918ff14100051dc1c2bb48647d02413
#
_cell.length_a   1.000
_cell.length_b   1.000
_cell.length_c   1.000
_cell.angle_alpha   90.00
_cell.angle_beta   90.00
_cell.angle_gamma   90.00
#
_symmetry.space_group_name_H-M   'P 1'
#
loop_
_entity.id
_entity.type
_entity.pdbx_description
1 polymer ?
#
loop_
_entity_poly.entity_id
_entity_poly.type
_entity_poly.pdbx_seq_one_letter_code
_entity_poly.pdbx_strand_id
1 'polypeptide(L)'
;MLEKLHADDYVLNQFPFMRDELQYNLIHLITAIEGSSALKTPDGRMLFAGSPGHNAWLWLSEDVTDEHRLMLMKELIGYHQGTVLPGICGSPPIAEQFAKLYAEVNQLKYHAYMMMETYSCPKVIKPLKVKGKMIRAERGHVELVAEFLAGFSEDAYGTSVIPASQLPAAEGMVMRGNLYFWTVDELPVAMANIAYRSPRHGRINAVYTPPVLRKNGYASAIVAELCLILEEENREPMLYADTKNSSSNKVYKNIGFVESGPIAEIRFM
;
A
#
# COMPACT_ATOMS: atom_id res chain seq x y z
N MET A 1 -11.99 -10.42 24.19
CA MET A 1 -13.13 -9.88 23.39
C MET A 1 -12.61 -8.74 22.54
N LEU A 2 -12.87 -8.78 21.24
CA LEU A 2 -12.42 -7.73 20.31
C LEU A 2 -13.34 -6.51 20.39
N GLU A 3 -12.74 -5.32 20.27
CA GLU A 3 -13.42 -4.03 20.23
C GLU A 3 -13.31 -3.41 18.84
N LYS A 4 -14.22 -2.51 18.50
CA LYS A 4 -14.14 -1.76 17.25
C LYS A 4 -12.96 -0.81 17.29
N LEU A 5 -12.17 -0.79 16.22
CA LEU A 5 -11.09 0.17 16.00
C LEU A 5 -11.63 1.35 15.17
N HIS A 6 -11.43 2.56 15.64
CA HIS A 6 -11.81 3.80 14.96
C HIS A 6 -10.59 4.54 14.43
N ALA A 7 -10.78 5.39 13.41
CA ALA A 7 -9.68 6.14 12.79
C ALA A 7 -8.97 7.11 13.73
N ASP A 8 -9.66 7.57 14.78
CA ASP A 8 -9.15 8.46 15.82
C ASP A 8 -8.73 7.73 17.11
N ASP A 9 -8.69 6.39 17.06
CA ASP A 9 -8.35 5.60 18.24
C ASP A 9 -6.91 5.87 18.67
N TYR A 10 -6.74 6.05 20.00
CA TYR A 10 -5.45 6.37 20.61
C TYR A 10 -4.38 5.30 20.35
N VAL A 11 -4.76 4.03 20.19
CA VAL A 11 -3.81 2.92 19.93
C VAL A 11 -3.00 3.13 18.66
N LEU A 12 -3.57 3.84 17.66
CA LEU A 12 -2.87 4.18 16.41
C LEU A 12 -1.75 5.22 16.61
N ASN A 13 -1.69 5.85 17.76
CA ASN A 13 -0.72 6.88 18.11
C ASN A 13 0.15 6.49 19.32
N GLN A 14 0.16 5.21 19.69
CA GLN A 14 0.94 4.71 20.84
C GLN A 14 1.77 3.48 20.49
N PHE A 15 2.81 3.24 21.29
CA PHE A 15 3.50 1.97 21.30
C PHE A 15 2.59 0.86 21.84
N PRO A 16 2.69 -0.37 21.30
CA PRO A 16 3.73 -0.81 20.37
C PRO A 16 3.42 -0.56 18.88
N PHE A 17 2.19 -0.19 18.46
CA PHE A 17 1.81 -0.05 17.05
C PHE A 17 2.67 1.00 16.31
N MET A 18 2.97 2.14 16.94
CA MET A 18 3.78 3.20 16.29
C MET A 18 5.15 2.71 15.78
N ARG A 19 5.74 1.71 16.41
CA ARG A 19 7.02 1.13 15.95
C ARG A 19 6.87 0.49 14.56
N ASP A 20 5.73 -0.15 14.31
CA ASP A 20 5.46 -0.93 13.11
C ASP A 20 4.50 -0.20 12.16
N GLU A 21 4.09 1.03 12.51
CA GLU A 21 3.10 1.82 11.77
C GLU A 21 3.40 1.94 10.29
N LEU A 22 4.68 2.10 9.93
CA LEU A 22 5.09 2.25 8.55
C LEU A 22 4.69 1.02 7.72
N GLN A 23 4.97 -0.18 8.22
CA GLN A 23 4.59 -1.44 7.58
C GLN A 23 3.07 -1.58 7.47
N TYR A 24 2.34 -1.10 8.47
CA TYR A 24 0.89 -1.24 8.59
C TYR A 24 0.13 0.06 8.30
N ASN A 25 0.72 0.97 7.54
CA ASN A 25 0.16 2.29 7.24
C ASN A 25 -1.26 2.25 6.65
N LEU A 26 -1.62 1.18 5.93
CA LEU A 26 -2.96 0.99 5.38
C LEU A 26 -4.04 0.81 6.44
N ILE A 27 -3.72 0.43 7.67
CA ILE A 27 -4.69 0.37 8.77
C ILE A 27 -5.32 1.75 8.99
N HIS A 28 -4.54 2.83 8.96
CA HIS A 28 -5.07 4.19 9.06
C HIS A 28 -6.07 4.54 7.94
N LEU A 29 -5.77 4.13 6.72
CA LEU A 29 -6.67 4.36 5.58
C LEU A 29 -7.97 3.56 5.74
N ILE A 30 -7.84 2.27 6.06
CA ILE A 30 -8.97 1.34 6.09
C ILE A 30 -9.94 1.70 7.22
N THR A 31 -9.44 2.11 8.39
CA THR A 31 -10.28 2.54 9.52
C THR A 31 -11.11 3.78 9.22
N ALA A 32 -10.71 4.59 8.24
CA ALA A 32 -11.45 5.78 7.79
C ALA A 32 -12.47 5.49 6.66
N ILE A 33 -12.50 4.26 6.11
CA ILE A 33 -13.44 3.88 5.04
C ILE A 33 -14.77 3.45 5.66
N GLU A 34 -15.87 4.02 5.18
CA GLU A 34 -17.21 3.60 5.57
C GLU A 34 -17.47 2.14 5.16
N GLY A 35 -18.07 1.35 6.06
CA GLY A 35 -18.33 -0.07 5.84
C GLY A 35 -17.12 -0.98 6.04
N SER A 36 -15.95 -0.46 6.45
CA SER A 36 -14.80 -1.28 6.83
C SER A 36 -15.06 -2.04 8.13
N SER A 37 -14.50 -3.25 8.24
CA SER A 37 -14.40 -4.01 9.48
C SER A 37 -13.04 -3.74 10.11
N ALA A 38 -13.01 -2.99 11.19
CA ALA A 38 -11.78 -2.69 11.91
C ALA A 38 -11.93 -3.02 13.39
N LEU A 39 -11.00 -3.82 13.92
CA LEU A 39 -11.02 -4.42 15.23
C LEU A 39 -9.68 -4.25 15.95
N LYS A 40 -9.73 -4.22 17.28
CA LYS A 40 -8.54 -4.22 18.14
C LYS A 40 -8.76 -5.09 19.38
N THR A 41 -7.69 -5.50 20.03
CA THR A 41 -7.74 -5.95 21.42
C THR A 41 -7.83 -4.75 22.37
N PRO A 42 -8.42 -4.90 23.58
CA PRO A 42 -8.51 -3.83 24.58
C PRO A 42 -7.13 -3.23 24.95
N ASP A 43 -6.10 -4.04 24.95
CA ASP A 43 -4.72 -3.63 25.23
C ASP A 43 -3.97 -3.09 24.00
N GLY A 44 -4.63 -3.03 22.83
CA GLY A 44 -4.06 -2.51 21.59
C GLY A 44 -2.92 -3.33 20.99
N ARG A 45 -2.77 -4.62 21.36
CA ARG A 45 -1.70 -5.49 20.88
C ARG A 45 -2.03 -6.28 19.62
N MET A 46 -3.27 -6.26 19.17
CA MET A 46 -3.71 -6.75 17.88
C MET A 46 -4.60 -5.71 17.22
N LEU A 47 -4.32 -5.41 15.96
CA LEU A 47 -5.16 -4.58 15.10
C LEU A 47 -5.49 -5.36 13.82
N PHE A 48 -6.77 -5.33 13.46
CA PHE A 48 -7.27 -5.88 12.21
C PHE A 48 -8.04 -4.79 11.47
N ALA A 49 -7.84 -4.68 10.16
CA ALA A 49 -8.60 -3.76 9.34
C ALA A 49 -8.84 -4.36 7.95
N GLY A 50 -10.11 -4.48 7.55
CA GLY A 50 -10.53 -4.98 6.26
C GLY A 50 -11.60 -4.09 5.63
N SER A 51 -11.49 -3.80 4.34
CA SER A 51 -12.52 -3.12 3.56
C SER A 51 -13.18 -4.09 2.58
N PRO A 52 -14.46 -3.89 2.23
CA PRO A 52 -15.18 -4.80 1.34
C PRO A 52 -14.45 -5.04 0.02
N GLY A 53 -14.30 -6.31 -0.36
CA GLY A 53 -13.65 -6.71 -1.62
C GLY A 53 -12.12 -6.61 -1.66
N HIS A 54 -11.47 -6.20 -0.56
CA HIS A 54 -10.01 -6.08 -0.46
C HIS A 54 -9.45 -6.98 0.64
N ASN A 55 -8.16 -7.32 0.52
CA ASN A 55 -7.45 -8.08 1.55
C ASN A 55 -7.44 -7.31 2.87
N ALA A 56 -7.65 -8.02 3.96
CA ALA A 56 -7.56 -7.43 5.29
C ALA A 56 -6.09 -7.29 5.74
N TRP A 57 -5.84 -6.42 6.68
CA TRP A 57 -4.54 -6.19 7.31
C TRP A 57 -4.60 -6.64 8.76
N LEU A 58 -3.64 -7.46 9.17
CA LEU A 58 -3.51 -7.96 10.54
C LEU A 58 -2.13 -7.61 11.09
N TRP A 59 -2.13 -6.77 12.11
CA TRP A 59 -0.97 -6.48 12.94
C TRP A 59 -1.10 -7.14 14.30
N LEU A 60 0.00 -7.72 14.78
CA LEU A 60 0.16 -8.26 16.11
C LEU A 60 1.48 -7.79 16.68
N SER A 61 1.46 -7.27 17.91
CA SER A 61 2.67 -6.87 18.62
C SER A 61 3.61 -8.05 18.84
N GLU A 62 4.92 -7.83 18.71
CA GLU A 62 5.96 -8.86 18.89
C GLU A 62 6.02 -9.42 20.31
N ASP A 63 5.58 -8.63 21.30
CA ASP A 63 5.58 -9.04 22.72
C ASP A 63 4.38 -9.94 23.09
N VAL A 64 3.50 -10.25 22.15
CA VAL A 64 2.42 -11.25 22.33
C VAL A 64 3.02 -12.65 22.22
N THR A 65 2.84 -13.47 23.26
CA THR A 65 3.30 -14.87 23.27
C THR A 65 2.63 -15.70 22.19
N ASP A 66 3.26 -16.77 21.71
CA ASP A 66 2.71 -17.64 20.67
C ASP A 66 1.36 -18.26 21.04
N GLU A 67 1.17 -18.64 22.30
CA GLU A 67 -0.10 -19.17 22.80
C GLU A 67 -1.21 -18.11 22.75
N HIS A 68 -0.91 -16.90 23.22
CA HIS A 68 -1.86 -15.79 23.19
C HIS A 68 -2.17 -15.34 21.75
N ARG A 69 -1.16 -15.31 20.87
CA ARG A 69 -1.32 -15.03 19.44
C ARG A 69 -2.31 -16.00 18.78
N LEU A 70 -2.15 -17.29 19.05
CA LEU A 70 -3.05 -18.32 18.53
C LEU A 70 -4.50 -18.11 19.02
N MET A 71 -4.66 -17.77 20.31
CA MET A 71 -5.98 -17.48 20.88
C MET A 71 -6.63 -16.27 20.20
N LEU A 72 -5.90 -15.17 20.04
CA LEU A 72 -6.41 -13.96 19.38
C LEU A 72 -6.77 -14.19 17.91
N MET A 73 -5.97 -14.96 17.17
CA MET A 73 -6.30 -15.34 15.80
C MET A 73 -7.58 -16.18 15.71
N LYS A 74 -7.78 -17.12 16.62
CA LYS A 74 -9.01 -17.92 16.68
C LYS A 74 -10.24 -17.06 17.03
N GLU A 75 -10.10 -16.11 17.94
CA GLU A 75 -11.16 -15.16 18.29
C GLU A 75 -11.53 -14.29 17.07
N LEU A 76 -10.52 -13.78 16.34
CA LEU A 76 -10.72 -13.00 15.11
C LEU A 76 -11.42 -13.82 14.02
N ILE A 77 -11.02 -15.07 13.83
CA ILE A 77 -11.67 -15.99 12.88
C ILE A 77 -13.14 -16.23 13.26
N GLY A 78 -13.40 -16.45 14.55
CA GLY A 78 -14.77 -16.58 15.06
C GLY A 78 -15.64 -15.36 14.84
N TYR A 79 -15.06 -14.14 14.94
CA TYR A 79 -15.76 -12.89 14.65
C TYR A 79 -16.18 -12.78 13.17
N HIS A 80 -15.40 -13.35 12.26
CA HIS A 80 -15.64 -13.33 10.82
C HIS A 80 -16.39 -14.58 10.29
N GLN A 81 -17.03 -15.38 11.16
CA GLN A 81 -17.84 -16.50 10.71
C GLN A 81 -18.95 -16.04 9.74
N GLY A 82 -19.05 -16.73 8.60
CA GLY A 82 -20.02 -16.40 7.55
C GLY A 82 -19.61 -15.26 6.60
N THR A 83 -18.42 -14.67 6.80
CA THR A 83 -17.85 -13.69 5.88
C THR A 83 -16.54 -14.24 5.31
N VAL A 84 -16.44 -14.33 3.98
CA VAL A 84 -15.21 -14.78 3.33
C VAL A 84 -14.29 -13.57 3.12
N LEU A 85 -13.12 -13.60 3.76
CA LEU A 85 -12.06 -12.63 3.50
C LEU A 85 -11.42 -12.95 2.15
N PRO A 86 -11.19 -11.96 1.26
CA PRO A 86 -10.46 -12.19 0.01
C PRO A 86 -9.00 -12.62 0.23
N GLY A 87 -8.39 -12.10 1.29
CA GLY A 87 -7.01 -12.39 1.66
C GLY A 87 -6.60 -11.66 2.94
N ILE A 88 -5.35 -11.84 3.30
CA ILE A 88 -4.74 -11.23 4.48
C ILE A 88 -3.37 -10.66 4.14
N CYS A 89 -3.06 -9.48 4.67
CA CYS A 89 -1.75 -8.83 4.64
C CYS A 89 -1.21 -8.69 6.07
N GLY A 90 0.08 -8.92 6.24
CA GLY A 90 0.75 -8.78 7.53
C GLY A 90 2.22 -9.17 7.44
N SER A 91 2.97 -9.10 8.55
CA SER A 91 4.31 -9.67 8.58
C SER A 91 4.25 -11.15 8.19
N PRO A 92 5.26 -11.68 7.47
CA PRO A 92 5.17 -13.02 6.88
C PRO A 92 4.76 -14.13 7.87
N PRO A 93 5.32 -14.20 9.09
CA PRO A 93 4.92 -15.23 10.05
C PRO A 93 3.46 -15.10 10.50
N ILE A 94 2.98 -13.87 10.68
CA ILE A 94 1.61 -13.57 11.14
C ILE A 94 0.60 -13.89 10.05
N ALA A 95 0.86 -13.42 8.83
CA ALA A 95 -0.01 -13.65 7.68
C ALA A 95 -0.15 -15.15 7.37
N GLU A 96 0.97 -15.90 7.38
CA GLU A 96 0.98 -17.34 7.11
C GLU A 96 0.24 -18.12 8.21
N GLN A 97 0.50 -17.82 9.49
CA GLN A 97 -0.18 -18.47 10.60
C GLN A 97 -1.69 -18.23 10.58
N PHE A 98 -2.11 -16.97 10.35
CA PHE A 98 -3.53 -16.63 10.22
C PHE A 98 -4.17 -17.33 9.03
N ALA A 99 -3.52 -17.28 7.86
CA ALA A 99 -4.04 -17.88 6.64
C ALA A 99 -4.28 -19.38 6.79
N LYS A 100 -3.33 -20.09 7.41
CA LYS A 100 -3.47 -21.52 7.69
C LYS A 100 -4.69 -21.80 8.56
N LEU A 101 -4.82 -21.11 9.70
CA LEU A 101 -5.94 -21.29 10.64
C LEU A 101 -7.29 -20.93 10.01
N TYR A 102 -7.33 -19.80 9.28
CA TYR A 102 -8.54 -19.31 8.62
C TYR A 102 -9.02 -20.27 7.54
N ALA A 103 -8.10 -20.76 6.71
CA ALA A 103 -8.39 -21.71 5.64
C ALA A 103 -8.89 -23.06 6.20
N GLU A 104 -8.28 -23.54 7.28
CA GLU A 104 -8.70 -24.78 7.96
C GLU A 104 -10.14 -24.70 8.49
N VAL A 105 -10.48 -23.60 9.19
CA VAL A 105 -11.82 -23.40 9.76
C VAL A 105 -12.90 -23.22 8.68
N ASN A 106 -12.57 -22.51 7.59
CA ASN A 106 -13.52 -22.18 6.53
C ASN A 106 -13.49 -23.14 5.34
N GLN A 107 -12.68 -24.21 5.40
CA GLN A 107 -12.48 -25.20 4.33
C GLN A 107 -12.07 -24.56 2.99
N LEU A 108 -11.19 -23.56 3.05
CA LEU A 108 -10.67 -22.83 1.91
C LEU A 108 -9.26 -23.30 1.55
N LYS A 109 -8.84 -22.99 0.33
CA LYS A 109 -7.43 -23.01 -0.04
C LYS A 109 -6.85 -21.60 0.08
N TYR A 110 -5.53 -21.50 0.20
CA TYR A 110 -4.84 -20.22 0.16
C TYR A 110 -3.50 -20.35 -0.56
N HIS A 111 -2.98 -19.23 -1.03
CA HIS A 111 -1.63 -19.16 -1.61
C HIS A 111 -0.98 -17.81 -1.29
N ALA A 112 0.33 -17.82 -1.15
CA ALA A 112 1.12 -16.59 -1.10
C ALA A 112 1.05 -15.91 -2.48
N TYR A 113 0.45 -14.72 -2.54
CA TYR A 113 0.29 -13.97 -3.79
C TYR A 113 1.48 -13.06 -4.06
N MET A 114 1.86 -12.27 -3.06
CA MET A 114 2.95 -11.29 -3.20
C MET A 114 3.72 -11.14 -1.89
N MET A 115 5.03 -10.95 -2.01
CA MET A 115 5.87 -10.47 -0.91
C MET A 115 6.28 -9.05 -1.23
N MET A 116 5.86 -8.11 -0.41
CA MET A 116 6.20 -6.69 -0.53
C MET A 116 7.27 -6.31 0.48
N GLU A 117 8.14 -5.40 0.10
CA GLU A 117 8.98 -4.65 1.03
C GLU A 117 8.34 -3.28 1.25
N THR A 118 8.30 -2.86 2.51
CA THR A 118 7.92 -1.50 2.87
C THR A 118 9.16 -0.62 2.81
N TYR A 119 9.02 0.54 2.24
CA TYR A 119 10.10 1.53 2.12
C TYR A 119 9.69 2.86 2.73
N SER A 120 10.61 3.49 3.47
CA SER A 120 10.51 4.91 3.85
C SER A 120 11.63 5.72 3.24
N CYS A 121 11.42 7.01 3.05
CA CYS A 121 12.42 7.92 2.49
C CYS A 121 12.79 9.02 3.50
N PRO A 122 13.68 8.75 4.46
CA PRO A 122 14.05 9.72 5.48
C PRO A 122 14.86 10.90 4.92
N LYS A 123 15.44 10.74 3.74
CA LYS A 123 16.21 11.79 3.04
C LYS A 123 16.14 11.60 1.55
N VAL A 124 15.53 12.55 0.87
CA VAL A 124 15.39 12.51 -0.59
C VAL A 124 16.70 12.80 -1.30
N ILE A 125 17.05 11.96 -2.26
CA ILE A 125 18.18 12.15 -3.19
C ILE A 125 17.59 12.40 -4.58
N LYS A 126 17.61 13.67 -5.03
CA LYS A 126 17.12 14.01 -6.37
C LYS A 126 18.04 13.45 -7.46
N PRO A 127 17.47 12.83 -8.50
CA PRO A 127 18.24 12.45 -9.67
C PRO A 127 18.72 13.68 -10.40
N LEU A 128 19.97 13.66 -10.87
CA LEU A 128 20.56 14.77 -11.61
C LEU A 128 20.25 14.66 -13.11
N LYS A 129 20.02 15.81 -13.76
CA LYS A 129 19.95 15.98 -15.23
C LYS A 129 18.82 15.18 -15.90
N VAL A 130 17.72 14.93 -15.24
CA VAL A 130 16.52 14.34 -15.87
C VAL A 130 15.75 15.47 -16.59
N LYS A 131 15.60 15.36 -17.93
CA LYS A 131 14.81 16.31 -18.72
C LYS A 131 13.35 16.23 -18.34
N GLY A 132 12.67 17.37 -18.23
CA GLY A 132 11.24 17.44 -17.99
C GLY A 132 10.87 18.21 -16.72
N LYS A 133 9.58 18.21 -16.44
CA LYS A 133 8.97 18.83 -15.26
C LYS A 133 7.78 18.02 -14.78
N MET A 134 7.47 18.13 -13.50
CA MET A 134 6.26 17.55 -12.92
C MET A 134 5.06 18.47 -13.15
N ILE A 135 3.91 17.91 -13.53
CA ILE A 135 2.62 18.57 -13.58
C ILE A 135 1.58 17.75 -12.84
N ARG A 136 0.55 18.40 -12.30
CA ARG A 136 -0.61 17.71 -11.74
C ARG A 136 -1.52 17.20 -12.85
N ALA A 137 -2.06 16.00 -12.70
CA ALA A 137 -3.07 15.49 -13.64
C ALA A 137 -4.39 16.25 -13.47
N GLU A 138 -5.02 16.55 -14.60
CA GLU A 138 -6.28 17.30 -14.70
C GLU A 138 -7.34 16.45 -15.44
N ARG A 139 -8.59 16.89 -15.45
CA ARG A 139 -9.73 16.15 -16.07
C ARG A 139 -9.46 15.72 -17.51
N GLY A 140 -8.78 16.54 -18.30
CA GLY A 140 -8.41 16.20 -19.67
C GLY A 140 -7.41 15.04 -19.81
N HIS A 141 -6.85 14.58 -18.72
CA HIS A 141 -5.88 13.46 -18.70
C HIS A 141 -6.47 12.11 -18.30
N VAL A 142 -7.79 12.01 -18.05
CA VAL A 142 -8.43 10.79 -17.51
C VAL A 142 -8.17 9.57 -18.40
N GLU A 143 -8.31 9.71 -19.71
CA GLU A 143 -8.07 8.61 -20.67
C GLU A 143 -6.62 8.14 -20.63
N LEU A 144 -5.66 9.07 -20.64
CA LEU A 144 -4.25 8.74 -20.53
C LEU A 144 -3.89 8.09 -19.18
N VAL A 145 -4.49 8.55 -18.09
CA VAL A 145 -4.35 7.90 -16.78
C VAL A 145 -4.86 6.47 -16.82
N ALA A 146 -6.00 6.23 -17.47
CA ALA A 146 -6.55 4.89 -17.64
C ALA A 146 -5.62 3.96 -18.46
N GLU A 147 -4.99 4.48 -19.51
CA GLU A 147 -3.96 3.76 -20.26
C GLU A 147 -2.74 3.42 -19.39
N PHE A 148 -2.26 4.39 -18.61
CA PHE A 148 -1.12 4.19 -17.73
C PHE A 148 -1.45 3.21 -16.58
N LEU A 149 -2.67 3.23 -16.05
CA LEU A 149 -3.12 2.27 -15.04
C LEU A 149 -3.23 0.85 -15.62
N ALA A 150 -3.66 0.71 -16.87
CA ALA A 150 -3.68 -0.59 -17.55
C ALA A 150 -2.26 -1.15 -17.71
N GLY A 151 -1.32 -0.34 -18.18
CA GLY A 151 0.08 -0.74 -18.27
C GLY A 151 0.73 -1.03 -16.91
N PHE A 152 0.38 -0.26 -15.89
CA PHE A 152 0.80 -0.52 -14.51
C PHE A 152 0.28 -1.87 -14.00
N SER A 153 -1.00 -2.21 -14.29
CA SER A 153 -1.60 -3.49 -13.90
C SER A 153 -0.87 -4.68 -14.51
N GLU A 154 -0.50 -4.57 -15.78
CA GLU A 154 0.27 -5.60 -16.46
C GLU A 154 1.67 -5.77 -15.87
N ASP A 155 2.38 -4.65 -15.63
CA ASP A 155 3.74 -4.67 -15.08
C ASP A 155 3.81 -5.14 -13.62
N ALA A 156 2.86 -4.66 -12.79
CA ALA A 156 2.92 -4.90 -11.34
C ALA A 156 2.27 -6.22 -10.92
N TYR A 157 1.23 -6.66 -11.66
CA TYR A 157 0.41 -7.80 -11.25
C TYR A 157 0.35 -8.90 -12.32
N GLY A 158 0.96 -8.71 -13.50
CA GLY A 158 0.86 -9.64 -14.62
C GLY A 158 -0.57 -9.75 -15.16
N THR A 159 -1.43 -8.76 -14.90
CA THR A 159 -2.83 -8.76 -15.29
C THR A 159 -3.06 -7.75 -16.40
N SER A 160 -3.28 -8.25 -17.61
CA SER A 160 -3.65 -7.43 -18.76
C SER A 160 -5.11 -7.00 -18.63
N VAL A 161 -5.36 -5.70 -18.63
CA VAL A 161 -6.70 -5.09 -18.56
C VAL A 161 -6.85 -4.06 -19.68
N ILE A 162 -8.07 -3.89 -20.19
CA ILE A 162 -8.34 -2.85 -21.19
C ILE A 162 -8.40 -1.47 -20.52
N PRO A 163 -7.81 -0.41 -21.11
CA PRO A 163 -7.83 0.93 -20.53
C PRO A 163 -9.22 1.43 -20.14
N ALA A 164 -10.25 1.12 -20.93
CA ALA A 164 -11.62 1.51 -20.62
C ALA A 164 -12.12 1.01 -19.25
N SER A 165 -11.66 -0.17 -18.81
CA SER A 165 -12.00 -0.69 -17.46
C SER A 165 -11.37 0.10 -16.33
N GLN A 166 -10.34 0.90 -16.62
CA GLN A 166 -9.60 1.71 -15.63
C GLN A 166 -10.16 3.15 -15.53
N LEU A 167 -11.10 3.56 -16.40
CA LEU A 167 -11.64 4.91 -16.39
C LEU A 167 -12.22 5.35 -15.03
N PRO A 168 -13.03 4.53 -14.31
CA PRO A 168 -13.54 4.95 -13.00
C PRO A 168 -12.42 5.18 -11.96
N ALA A 169 -11.39 4.35 -11.98
CA ALA A 169 -10.23 4.52 -11.10
C ALA A 169 -9.42 5.78 -11.47
N ALA A 170 -9.22 6.01 -12.77
CA ALA A 170 -8.54 7.18 -13.31
C ALA A 170 -9.26 8.48 -12.92
N GLU A 171 -10.58 8.55 -13.13
CA GLU A 171 -11.39 9.69 -12.71
C GLU A 171 -11.25 9.95 -11.21
N GLY A 172 -11.41 8.91 -10.39
CA GLY A 172 -11.27 9.03 -8.95
C GLY A 172 -9.88 9.52 -8.52
N MET A 173 -8.79 9.10 -9.17
CA MET A 173 -7.43 9.56 -8.87
C MET A 173 -7.22 11.02 -9.30
N VAL A 174 -7.66 11.39 -10.49
CA VAL A 174 -7.58 12.77 -11.00
C VAL A 174 -8.40 13.73 -10.13
N MET A 175 -9.62 13.36 -9.78
CA MET A 175 -10.50 14.20 -8.95
C MET A 175 -9.95 14.45 -7.54
N ARG A 176 -9.21 13.49 -6.96
CA ARG A 176 -8.52 13.70 -5.68
C ARG A 176 -7.33 14.67 -5.76
N GLY A 177 -6.85 14.98 -6.97
CA GLY A 177 -5.79 15.96 -7.19
C GLY A 177 -4.40 15.58 -6.70
N ASN A 178 -4.16 14.29 -6.48
CA ASN A 178 -2.91 13.75 -5.94
C ASN A 178 -2.10 12.92 -6.95
N LEU A 179 -2.56 12.87 -8.20
CA LEU A 179 -1.88 12.23 -9.31
C LEU A 179 -1.06 13.25 -10.09
N TYR A 180 0.16 12.88 -10.42
CA TYR A 180 1.10 13.73 -11.15
C TYR A 180 1.68 12.99 -12.34
N PHE A 181 2.05 13.75 -13.36
CA PHE A 181 2.85 13.30 -14.49
C PHE A 181 4.25 13.95 -14.47
N TRP A 182 5.24 13.20 -14.92
CA TRP A 182 6.47 13.78 -15.43
C TRP A 182 6.28 14.02 -16.92
N THR A 183 6.56 15.24 -17.39
CA THR A 183 6.38 15.63 -18.81
C THR A 183 7.71 16.03 -19.43
N VAL A 184 7.90 15.61 -20.66
CA VAL A 184 9.02 16.01 -21.53
C VAL A 184 8.44 16.53 -22.83
N ASP A 185 8.84 17.74 -23.23
CA ASP A 185 8.29 18.42 -24.43
C ASP A 185 6.74 18.39 -24.43
N GLU A 186 6.15 18.72 -23.28
CA GLU A 186 4.70 18.73 -22.97
C GLU A 186 4.01 17.34 -22.99
N LEU A 187 4.73 16.26 -23.28
CA LEU A 187 4.17 14.91 -23.32
C LEU A 187 4.39 14.20 -21.97
N PRO A 188 3.33 13.63 -21.35
CA PRO A 188 3.46 12.79 -20.15
C PRO A 188 4.25 11.52 -20.46
N VAL A 189 5.31 11.29 -19.69
CA VAL A 189 6.25 10.16 -19.88
C VAL A 189 6.33 9.22 -18.68
N ALA A 190 5.84 9.66 -17.53
CA ALA A 190 5.67 8.82 -16.33
C ALA A 190 4.55 9.38 -15.47
N MET A 191 3.97 8.57 -14.61
CA MET A 191 3.02 8.99 -13.57
C MET A 191 3.42 8.47 -12.20
N ALA A 192 2.97 9.16 -11.15
CA ALA A 192 2.99 8.71 -9.77
C ALA A 192 1.89 9.41 -8.98
N ASN A 193 1.42 8.79 -7.90
CA ASN A 193 0.31 9.29 -7.10
C ASN A 193 0.65 9.28 -5.61
N ILE A 194 0.23 10.31 -4.88
CA ILE A 194 0.18 10.28 -3.42
C ILE A 194 -1.18 9.69 -3.03
N ALA A 195 -1.18 8.40 -2.72
CA ALA A 195 -2.41 7.63 -2.51
C ALA A 195 -3.11 7.95 -1.19
N TYR A 196 -2.34 8.24 -0.16
CA TYR A 196 -2.86 8.49 1.18
C TYR A 196 -1.85 9.28 2.03
N ARG A 197 -2.40 10.10 2.91
CA ARG A 197 -1.66 10.85 3.93
C ARG A 197 -2.15 10.42 5.31
N SER A 198 -1.36 9.60 6.00
CA SER A 198 -1.56 9.30 7.41
C SER A 198 -1.02 10.46 8.28
N PRO A 199 -1.19 10.44 9.59
CA PRO A 199 -0.67 11.51 10.44
C PRO A 199 0.84 11.77 10.26
N ARG A 200 1.65 10.73 10.06
CA ARG A 200 3.12 10.80 10.01
C ARG A 200 3.73 10.46 8.65
N HIS A 201 3.00 9.77 7.77
CA HIS A 201 3.54 9.27 6.50
C HIS A 201 2.68 9.68 5.31
N GLY A 202 3.31 9.76 4.13
CA GLY A 202 2.64 9.92 2.86
C GLY A 202 2.93 8.75 1.94
N ARG A 203 1.89 7.98 1.55
CA ARG A 203 2.06 6.80 0.72
C ARG A 203 2.01 7.12 -0.76
N ILE A 204 3.11 6.82 -1.46
CA ILE A 204 3.21 6.92 -2.92
C ILE A 204 2.84 5.57 -3.54
N ASN A 205 2.07 5.60 -4.63
CA ASN A 205 1.72 4.42 -5.42
C ASN A 205 1.55 4.74 -6.91
N ALA A 206 1.14 3.75 -7.70
CA ALA A 206 0.88 3.88 -9.13
C ALA A 206 2.05 4.55 -9.90
N VAL A 207 3.29 4.24 -9.50
CA VAL A 207 4.49 4.70 -10.20
C VAL A 207 4.64 3.90 -11.49
N TYR A 208 4.47 4.57 -12.62
CA TYR A 208 4.52 3.90 -13.92
C TYR A 208 5.25 4.74 -14.96
N THR A 209 6.05 4.08 -15.78
CA THR A 209 6.69 4.62 -16.98
C THR A 209 6.49 3.62 -18.10
N PRO A 210 5.87 3.99 -19.23
CA PRO A 210 5.71 3.10 -20.38
C PRO A 210 7.03 2.44 -20.80
N PRO A 211 7.05 1.15 -21.20
CA PRO A 211 8.27 0.40 -21.48
C PRO A 211 9.25 1.10 -22.41
N VAL A 212 8.75 1.72 -23.47
CA VAL A 212 9.55 2.44 -24.48
C VAL A 212 10.21 3.73 -23.96
N LEU A 213 9.75 4.23 -22.79
CA LEU A 213 10.25 5.47 -22.18
C LEU A 213 11.11 5.20 -20.93
N ARG A 214 11.36 3.94 -20.58
CA ARG A 214 12.16 3.55 -19.40
C ARG A 214 13.64 3.88 -19.58
N LYS A 215 14.38 3.81 -18.47
CA LYS A 215 15.84 4.06 -18.39
C LYS A 215 16.25 5.53 -18.64
N ASN A 216 15.30 6.47 -18.65
CA ASN A 216 15.54 7.91 -18.76
C ASN A 216 15.50 8.64 -17.40
N GLY A 217 15.28 7.91 -16.29
CA GLY A 217 15.21 8.50 -14.94
C GLY A 217 13.86 9.12 -14.56
N TYR A 218 12.83 9.05 -15.41
CA TYR A 218 11.56 9.74 -15.19
C TYR A 218 10.84 9.29 -13.93
N ALA A 219 10.79 7.97 -13.66
CA ALA A 219 10.21 7.45 -12.42
C ALA A 219 10.96 7.98 -11.19
N SER A 220 12.29 8.03 -11.23
CA SER A 220 13.09 8.58 -10.13
C SER A 220 12.81 10.07 -9.93
N ALA A 221 12.67 10.84 -11.01
CA ALA A 221 12.43 12.27 -10.92
C ALA A 221 11.06 12.58 -10.32
N ILE A 222 9.99 11.96 -10.83
CA ILE A 222 8.64 12.21 -10.31
C ILE A 222 8.49 11.75 -8.87
N VAL A 223 9.02 10.58 -8.49
CA VAL A 223 8.93 10.09 -7.11
C VAL A 223 9.71 11.00 -6.16
N ALA A 224 10.90 11.48 -6.56
CA ALA A 224 11.66 12.44 -5.75
C ALA A 224 10.88 13.75 -5.52
N GLU A 225 10.21 14.28 -6.54
CA GLU A 225 9.36 15.49 -6.37
C GLU A 225 8.16 15.21 -5.44
N LEU A 226 7.52 14.03 -5.53
CA LEU A 226 6.45 13.69 -4.59
C LEU A 226 6.97 13.54 -3.14
N CYS A 227 8.17 13.01 -2.96
CA CYS A 227 8.80 12.97 -1.65
C CYS A 227 8.98 14.36 -1.06
N LEU A 228 9.44 15.33 -1.85
CA LEU A 228 9.59 16.71 -1.38
C LEU A 228 8.27 17.36 -1.00
N ILE A 229 7.18 17.12 -1.77
CA ILE A 229 5.84 17.59 -1.38
C ILE A 229 5.46 17.04 0.01
N LEU A 230 5.73 15.75 0.25
CA LEU A 230 5.41 15.12 1.53
C LEU A 230 6.29 15.62 2.68
N GLU A 231 7.59 15.87 2.41
CA GLU A 231 8.50 16.50 3.39
C GLU A 231 8.01 17.91 3.77
N GLU A 232 7.57 18.74 2.80
CA GLU A 232 6.98 20.05 3.06
C GLU A 232 5.69 19.97 3.91
N GLU A 233 4.96 18.86 3.80
CA GLU A 233 3.78 18.56 4.63
C GLU A 233 4.15 17.95 6.00
N ASN A 234 5.42 17.83 6.36
CA ASN A 234 5.94 17.13 7.53
C ASN A 234 5.51 15.68 7.62
N ARG A 235 5.49 14.98 6.47
CA ARG A 235 5.22 13.55 6.37
C ARG A 235 6.39 12.82 5.75
N GLU A 236 6.77 11.69 6.36
CA GLU A 236 7.77 10.82 5.79
C GLU A 236 7.19 10.08 4.58
N PRO A 237 7.83 10.20 3.38
CA PRO A 237 7.38 9.48 2.21
C PRO A 237 7.57 7.96 2.37
N MET A 238 6.56 7.20 1.95
CA MET A 238 6.61 5.74 2.01
C MET A 238 5.99 5.08 0.79
N LEU A 239 6.34 3.83 0.56
CA LEU A 239 5.69 2.98 -0.44
C LEU A 239 5.83 1.49 -0.11
N TYR A 240 5.04 0.67 -0.78
CA TYR A 240 5.23 -0.79 -0.84
C TYR A 240 5.67 -1.18 -2.24
N ALA A 241 6.60 -2.10 -2.34
CA ALA A 241 7.06 -2.63 -3.62
C ALA A 241 7.22 -4.16 -3.58
N ASP A 242 6.84 -4.84 -4.66
CA ASP A 242 7.10 -6.28 -4.80
C ASP A 242 8.60 -6.55 -4.71
N THR A 243 9.00 -7.44 -3.82
CA THR A 243 10.41 -7.84 -3.64
C THR A 243 11.01 -8.44 -4.91
N LYS A 244 10.19 -8.99 -5.80
CA LYS A 244 10.61 -9.54 -7.10
C LYS A 244 10.87 -8.46 -8.15
N ASN A 245 10.35 -7.23 -7.98
CA ASN A 245 10.57 -6.14 -8.93
C ASN A 245 11.89 -5.40 -8.67
N SER A 246 13.00 -6.05 -9.05
CA SER A 246 14.35 -5.53 -8.83
C SER A 246 14.61 -4.15 -9.46
N SER A 247 13.95 -3.84 -10.59
CA SER A 247 14.11 -2.55 -11.27
C SER A 247 13.49 -1.40 -10.47
N SER A 248 12.26 -1.58 -9.96
CA SER A 248 11.59 -0.58 -9.12
C SER A 248 12.31 -0.41 -7.78
N ASN A 249 12.71 -1.51 -7.13
CA ASN A 249 13.44 -1.49 -5.88
C ASN A 249 14.76 -0.70 -6.00
N LYS A 250 15.49 -0.87 -7.12
CA LYS A 250 16.70 -0.09 -7.39
C LYS A 250 16.39 1.41 -7.57
N VAL A 251 15.30 1.75 -8.27
CA VAL A 251 14.87 3.15 -8.42
C VAL A 251 14.64 3.79 -7.06
N TYR A 252 13.89 3.13 -6.17
CA TYR A 252 13.58 3.65 -4.83
C TYR A 252 14.83 3.83 -3.97
N LYS A 253 15.70 2.82 -3.91
CA LYS A 253 16.99 2.92 -3.18
C LYS A 253 17.86 4.09 -3.69
N ASN A 254 17.90 4.33 -4.98
CA ASN A 254 18.65 5.46 -5.56
C ASN A 254 18.09 6.84 -5.20
N ILE A 255 16.81 6.94 -4.88
CA ILE A 255 16.15 8.18 -4.42
C ILE A 255 16.35 8.40 -2.91
N GLY A 256 16.83 7.41 -2.18
CA GLY A 256 17.06 7.49 -0.73
C GLY A 256 16.07 6.69 0.11
N PHE A 257 15.22 5.88 -0.52
CA PHE A 257 14.37 4.96 0.24
C PHE A 257 15.18 3.85 0.89
N VAL A 258 14.80 3.53 2.12
CA VAL A 258 15.36 2.45 2.93
C VAL A 258 14.29 1.40 3.23
N GLU A 259 14.70 0.14 3.31
CA GLU A 259 13.83 -0.97 3.66
C GLU A 259 13.38 -0.86 5.11
N SER A 260 12.09 -1.12 5.36
CA SER A 260 11.46 -0.95 6.67
C SER A 260 10.61 -2.14 7.08
N GLY A 261 10.78 -3.27 6.40
CA GLY A 261 10.22 -4.56 6.75
C GLY A 261 9.22 -5.13 5.75
N PRO A 262 9.16 -6.47 5.66
CA PRO A 262 8.34 -7.17 4.68
C PRO A 262 6.88 -7.29 5.11
N ILE A 263 6.00 -7.30 4.10
CA ILE A 263 4.57 -7.62 4.20
C ILE A 263 4.26 -8.77 3.23
N ALA A 264 3.69 -9.84 3.73
CA ALA A 264 3.14 -10.91 2.91
C ALA A 264 1.67 -10.62 2.59
N GLU A 265 1.31 -10.77 1.31
CA GLU A 265 -0.08 -10.83 0.85
C GLU A 265 -0.44 -12.28 0.53
N ILE A 266 -1.45 -12.80 1.22
CA ILE A 266 -1.97 -14.16 1.03
C ILE A 266 -3.43 -14.06 0.60
N ARG A 267 -3.83 -14.82 -0.43
CA ARG A 267 -5.21 -14.86 -0.94
C ARG A 267 -5.88 -16.18 -0.66
N PHE A 268 -7.16 -16.10 -0.33
CA PHE A 268 -8.03 -17.26 -0.14
C PHE A 268 -8.80 -17.60 -1.41
N MET A 269 -9.08 -18.92 -1.61
CA MET A 269 -9.79 -19.47 -2.77
C MET A 269 -10.80 -20.53 -2.34
#